data_321b9dbe1f65d64aa2725e2cf9f6ea87
#
_entry.id   321b9dbe1f65d64aa2725e2cf9f6ea87
#
_cell.length_a   1.000
_cell.length_b   1.000
_cell.length_c   1.000
_cell.angle_alpha   90.00
_cell.angle_beta   90.00
_cell.angle_gamma   90.00
#
_symmetry.space_group_name_H-M   'P 1'
#
loop_
_entity.id
_entity.type
_entity.pdbx_description
1 polymer ?
#
loop_
_entity_poly.entity_id
_entity_poly.type
_entity_poly.pdbx_seq_one_letter_code
_entity_poly.pdbx_strand_id
1 'polypeptide(L)'
;MNGIPLPDLDAESQAELAAFKRALHLTNGFALYVARANTTVLRRQIVADLRASLSRPLVELTLAPGEPPYEQIARVAGRAPADAVLSVDGLDVLAPSAAPDWFLRHLNWRRAAYSSLARPLLLWVPEYLLRLMMEHAPDFFDWHSGFYEFTTPEAALAETARQVYLVGDAEQADLTLAQKRERIATLRGLLDEYVGREPEIRLARADLLSKLGILHYSLGEARRAIEYYEQALAIAREIGNRGGEGATLGNLGLAYSDLGEARRAIEYYEQALVIAREIGDRRGEGNHVGNLGLAYSDLGETRRAVEYYEQALAIARESGDQRGEANHAWNLGMAYEDSDPARAVELMSICVAYERQIGHPDAETDAARVAEIRARLPQSPISNLQPP
;
A
#
# COMPACT_ATOMS: atom_id res chain seq x y z
N MET A 1 -4.87 -20.72 6.58
CA MET A 1 -3.87 -19.91 5.84
C MET A 1 -3.19 -20.84 4.86
N ASN A 2 -3.65 -20.86 3.62
CA ASN A 2 -2.92 -21.57 2.56
C ASN A 2 -1.78 -20.63 2.16
N GLY A 3 -0.56 -20.93 2.63
CA GLY A 3 0.63 -20.15 2.29
C GLY A 3 0.86 -20.19 0.78
N ILE A 4 1.32 -19.08 0.24
CA ILE A 4 1.85 -19.01 -1.13
C ILE A 4 2.92 -20.09 -1.22
N PRO A 5 2.86 -21.02 -2.19
CA PRO A 5 3.89 -22.04 -2.34
C PRO A 5 5.25 -21.36 -2.54
N LEU A 6 6.27 -21.82 -1.80
CA LEU A 6 7.62 -21.29 -1.95
C LEU A 6 8.13 -21.64 -3.34
N PRO A 7 8.68 -20.69 -4.10
CA PRO A 7 9.26 -21.01 -5.41
C PRO A 7 10.50 -21.89 -5.25
N ASP A 8 10.69 -22.84 -6.18
CA ASP A 8 11.96 -23.55 -6.25
C ASP A 8 13.08 -22.58 -6.64
N LEU A 9 14.23 -22.69 -5.97
CA LEU A 9 15.40 -21.92 -6.32
C LEU A 9 15.92 -22.34 -7.70
N ASP A 10 16.32 -21.38 -8.54
CA ASP A 10 17.04 -21.68 -9.77
C ASP A 10 18.46 -22.22 -9.50
N ALA A 11 19.12 -22.67 -10.56
CA ALA A 11 20.45 -23.28 -10.44
C ALA A 11 21.50 -22.31 -9.90
N GLU A 12 21.41 -21.02 -10.23
CA GLU A 12 22.30 -19.97 -9.78
C GLU A 12 22.10 -19.70 -8.30
N SER A 13 20.86 -19.44 -7.87
CA SER A 13 20.50 -19.24 -6.45
C SER A 13 20.83 -20.49 -5.59
N GLN A 14 20.71 -21.71 -6.15
CA GLN A 14 21.13 -22.94 -5.47
C GLN A 14 22.66 -22.97 -5.27
N ALA A 15 23.45 -22.59 -6.29
CA ALA A 15 24.90 -22.51 -6.20
C ALA A 15 25.35 -21.45 -5.18
N GLU A 16 24.71 -20.28 -5.21
CA GLU A 16 24.93 -19.19 -4.24
C GLU A 16 24.60 -19.65 -2.80
N LEU A 17 23.45 -20.32 -2.60
CA LEU A 17 23.09 -20.86 -1.29
C LEU A 17 24.09 -21.90 -0.79
N ALA A 18 24.59 -22.74 -1.67
CA ALA A 18 25.63 -23.72 -1.31
C ALA A 18 26.96 -23.04 -0.94
N ALA A 19 27.35 -21.96 -1.66
CA ALA A 19 28.51 -21.15 -1.33
C ALA A 19 28.35 -20.44 0.02
N PHE A 20 27.17 -19.87 0.25
CA PHE A 20 26.84 -19.18 1.50
C PHE A 20 26.85 -20.13 2.71
N LYS A 21 26.26 -21.32 2.58
CA LYS A 21 26.31 -22.37 3.63
C LYS A 21 27.78 -22.73 3.98
N ARG A 22 28.63 -22.90 2.97
CA ARG A 22 30.07 -23.16 3.19
C ARG A 22 30.75 -22.03 3.93
N ALA A 23 30.48 -20.77 3.53
CA ALA A 23 31.05 -19.61 4.19
C ALA A 23 30.64 -19.53 5.67
N LEU A 24 29.36 -19.67 5.97
CA LEU A 24 28.85 -19.70 7.34
C LEU A 24 29.45 -20.86 8.18
N HIS A 25 29.66 -22.02 7.58
CA HIS A 25 30.23 -23.18 8.27
C HIS A 25 31.71 -22.96 8.66
N LEU A 26 32.48 -22.28 7.80
CA LEU A 26 33.89 -21.99 8.00
C LEU A 26 34.13 -20.77 8.92
N THR A 27 33.14 -19.98 9.19
CA THR A 27 33.31 -18.75 9.97
C THR A 27 33.45 -19.02 11.45
N ASN A 28 34.54 -18.54 12.03
CA ASN A 28 34.78 -18.50 13.46
C ASN A 28 34.87 -17.03 13.93
N GLY A 29 33.97 -16.65 14.85
CA GLY A 29 33.90 -15.27 15.34
C GLY A 29 33.02 -14.38 14.45
N PHE A 30 33.36 -13.09 14.39
CA PHE A 30 32.60 -12.12 13.63
C PHE A 30 32.90 -12.21 12.12
N ALA A 31 31.82 -12.20 11.34
CA ALA A 31 31.83 -11.94 9.91
C ALA A 31 30.52 -11.26 9.54
N LEU A 32 30.58 -10.32 8.63
CA LEU A 32 29.39 -9.64 8.08
C LEU A 32 29.07 -10.21 6.71
N TYR A 33 27.90 -10.77 6.58
CA TYR A 33 27.36 -11.22 5.31
C TYR A 33 26.19 -10.34 4.90
N VAL A 34 26.17 -9.95 3.64
CA VAL A 34 25.06 -9.23 3.03
C VAL A 34 24.37 -10.18 2.05
N ALA A 35 23.09 -10.35 2.17
CA ALA A 35 22.31 -11.11 1.23
C ALA A 35 21.25 -10.23 0.59
N ARG A 36 21.19 -10.29 -0.73
CA ARG A 36 20.13 -9.68 -1.52
C ARG A 36 19.01 -10.69 -1.71
N ALA A 37 17.82 -10.34 -1.22
CA ALA A 37 16.61 -11.06 -1.54
C ALA A 37 15.47 -10.05 -1.69
N ASN A 38 14.88 -9.97 -2.87
CA ASN A 38 13.87 -8.97 -3.18
C ASN A 38 12.45 -9.39 -2.79
N THR A 39 12.23 -10.66 -2.44
CA THR A 39 10.94 -11.12 -1.94
C THR A 39 11.05 -11.73 -0.55
N THR A 40 10.05 -11.44 0.29
CA THR A 40 9.94 -12.05 1.62
C THR A 40 9.80 -13.58 1.53
N VAL A 41 9.17 -14.07 0.46
CA VAL A 41 8.98 -15.50 0.22
C VAL A 41 10.32 -16.18 -0.01
N LEU A 42 11.14 -15.65 -0.92
CA LEU A 42 12.47 -16.17 -1.23
C LEU A 42 13.37 -16.15 0.00
N ARG A 43 13.38 -15.04 0.74
CA ARG A 43 14.14 -14.94 1.99
C ARG A 43 13.73 -16.02 2.99
N ARG A 44 12.42 -16.23 3.20
CA ARG A 44 11.92 -17.27 4.13
C ARG A 44 12.37 -18.67 3.72
N GLN A 45 12.37 -18.97 2.42
CA GLN A 45 12.86 -20.27 1.90
C GLN A 45 14.34 -20.45 2.20
N ILE A 46 15.18 -19.45 1.92
CA ILE A 46 16.61 -19.50 2.18
C ILE A 46 16.90 -19.63 3.67
N VAL A 47 16.19 -18.87 4.51
CA VAL A 47 16.32 -18.96 5.97
C VAL A 47 15.92 -20.34 6.49
N ALA A 48 14.88 -20.95 5.94
CA ALA A 48 14.48 -22.33 6.29
C ALA A 48 15.55 -23.33 5.90
N ASP A 49 16.13 -23.22 4.70
CA ASP A 49 17.23 -24.05 4.24
C ASP A 49 18.49 -23.88 5.07
N LEU A 50 18.86 -22.66 5.44
CA LEU A 50 19.97 -22.38 6.34
C LEU A 50 19.75 -23.01 7.71
N ARG A 51 18.55 -22.85 8.29
CA ARG A 51 18.19 -23.44 9.58
C ARG A 51 18.27 -24.97 9.59
N ALA A 52 17.88 -25.63 8.49
CA ALA A 52 17.94 -27.08 8.35
C ALA A 52 19.36 -27.61 8.15
N SER A 53 20.26 -26.83 7.57
CA SER A 53 21.58 -27.29 7.13
C SER A 53 22.74 -26.85 8.01
N LEU A 54 22.59 -25.78 8.81
CA LEU A 54 23.65 -25.29 9.69
C LEU A 54 23.75 -26.14 10.95
N SER A 55 24.98 -26.43 11.38
CA SER A 55 25.29 -27.13 12.64
C SER A 55 25.20 -26.22 13.89
N ARG A 56 24.91 -24.94 13.69
CA ARG A 56 24.81 -23.92 14.74
C ARG A 56 23.44 -23.23 14.69
N PRO A 57 22.95 -22.65 15.80
CA PRO A 57 21.66 -21.99 15.83
C PRO A 57 21.61 -20.78 14.87
N LEU A 58 20.49 -20.60 14.18
CA LEU A 58 20.15 -19.39 13.41
C LEU A 58 19.08 -18.63 14.18
N VAL A 59 19.43 -17.41 14.61
CA VAL A 59 18.55 -16.52 15.37
C VAL A 59 18.12 -15.38 14.47
N GLU A 60 16.81 -15.28 14.24
CA GLU A 60 16.23 -14.23 13.41
C GLU A 60 15.87 -12.99 14.24
N LEU A 61 16.09 -11.82 13.65
CA LEU A 61 15.70 -10.52 14.18
C LEU A 61 15.11 -9.68 13.05
N THR A 62 13.91 -9.19 13.25
CA THR A 62 13.34 -8.11 12.43
C THR A 62 13.50 -6.80 13.18
N LEU A 63 14.17 -5.83 12.55
CA LEU A 63 14.40 -4.52 13.13
C LEU A 63 13.10 -3.72 13.20
N ALA A 64 12.94 -2.95 14.26
CA ALA A 64 11.79 -2.09 14.50
C ALA A 64 12.18 -0.60 14.41
N PRO A 65 11.29 0.30 13.97
CA PRO A 65 11.56 1.73 13.95
C PRO A 65 11.75 2.30 15.36
N GLY A 66 12.49 3.40 15.46
CA GLY A 66 12.67 4.16 16.70
C GLY A 66 13.93 3.85 17.51
N GLU A 67 14.67 2.78 17.17
CA GLU A 67 15.94 2.45 17.81
C GLU A 67 17.01 2.10 16.75
N PRO A 68 18.28 2.52 16.94
CA PRO A 68 19.33 2.20 15.98
C PRO A 68 19.56 0.69 15.81
N PRO A 69 19.98 0.23 14.61
CA PRO A 69 20.09 -1.20 14.30
C PRO A 69 21.11 -1.93 15.21
N TYR A 70 22.24 -1.30 15.51
CA TYR A 70 23.27 -1.93 16.35
C TYR A 70 22.74 -2.30 17.74
N GLU A 71 22.01 -1.40 18.38
CA GLU A 71 21.46 -1.59 19.72
C GLU A 71 20.47 -2.74 19.77
N GLN A 72 19.62 -2.85 18.76
CA GLN A 72 18.66 -3.97 18.62
C GLN A 72 19.40 -5.30 18.40
N ILE A 73 20.38 -5.33 17.50
CA ILE A 73 21.18 -6.50 17.17
C ILE A 73 22.02 -6.94 18.40
N ALA A 74 22.69 -6.01 19.08
CA ALA A 74 23.49 -6.31 20.26
C ALA A 74 22.66 -6.89 21.42
N ARG A 75 21.43 -6.41 21.61
CA ARG A 75 20.50 -6.93 22.61
C ARG A 75 20.12 -8.39 22.32
N VAL A 76 19.83 -8.74 21.07
CA VAL A 76 19.55 -10.11 20.65
C VAL A 76 20.79 -10.98 20.75
N ALA A 77 21.93 -10.47 20.31
CA ALA A 77 23.22 -11.15 20.44
C ALA A 77 23.55 -11.53 21.89
N GLY A 78 23.28 -10.65 22.86
CA GLY A 78 23.53 -10.93 24.27
C GLY A 78 22.65 -12.04 24.88
N ARG A 79 21.54 -12.40 24.21
CA ARG A 79 20.62 -13.47 24.62
C ARG A 79 20.77 -14.75 23.82
N ALA A 80 21.35 -14.67 22.64
CA ALA A 80 21.51 -15.79 21.72
C ALA A 80 22.71 -16.68 22.14
N PRO A 81 22.76 -17.98 21.76
CA PRO A 81 23.92 -18.83 21.92
C PRO A 81 25.18 -18.20 21.32
N ALA A 82 26.34 -18.43 21.93
CA ALA A 82 27.58 -17.76 21.53
C ALA A 82 28.03 -18.05 20.09
N ASP A 83 27.66 -19.21 19.57
CA ASP A 83 27.93 -19.69 18.20
C ASP A 83 26.83 -19.39 17.20
N ALA A 84 25.74 -18.74 17.62
CA ALA A 84 24.59 -18.48 16.75
C ALA A 84 24.95 -17.55 15.58
N VAL A 85 24.36 -17.81 14.42
CA VAL A 85 24.27 -16.87 13.30
C VAL A 85 23.10 -15.93 13.54
N LEU A 86 23.31 -14.62 13.46
CA LEU A 86 22.24 -13.63 13.55
C LEU A 86 21.75 -13.28 12.14
N SER A 87 20.51 -13.58 11.85
CA SER A 87 19.85 -13.23 10.60
C SER A 87 18.96 -12.02 10.83
N VAL A 88 19.31 -10.90 10.22
CA VAL A 88 18.69 -9.60 10.48
C VAL A 88 17.95 -9.11 9.24
N ASP A 89 16.68 -8.77 9.44
CA ASP A 89 15.78 -8.22 8.46
C ASP A 89 15.19 -6.88 8.94
N GLY A 90 14.46 -6.17 8.07
CA GLY A 90 13.79 -4.92 8.43
C GLY A 90 14.70 -3.68 8.39
N LEU A 91 15.84 -3.75 7.71
CA LEU A 91 16.67 -2.57 7.47
C LEU A 91 15.93 -1.50 6.66
N ASP A 92 15.04 -1.89 5.77
CA ASP A 92 14.17 -1.03 4.97
C ASP A 92 13.15 -0.25 5.82
N VAL A 93 12.73 -0.80 6.93
CA VAL A 93 11.83 -0.13 7.89
C VAL A 93 12.53 1.03 8.60
N LEU A 94 13.86 0.94 8.77
CA LEU A 94 14.69 1.97 9.40
C LEU A 94 15.17 3.05 8.43
N ALA A 95 15.13 2.78 7.13
CA ALA A 95 15.49 3.72 6.06
C ALA A 95 14.25 4.32 5.41
N PRO A 96 13.52 5.25 6.07
CA PRO A 96 12.42 5.93 5.43
C PRO A 96 12.94 6.72 4.23
N SER A 97 12.21 6.65 3.11
CA SER A 97 12.56 7.28 1.83
C SER A 97 12.87 8.78 1.91
N ALA A 98 12.44 9.47 2.97
CA ALA A 98 12.64 10.91 3.17
C ALA A 98 13.91 11.29 3.96
N ALA A 99 14.58 10.37 4.65
CA ALA A 99 15.81 10.65 5.43
C ALA A 99 16.71 9.42 5.63
N PRO A 100 17.24 8.79 4.57
CA PRO A 100 18.13 7.64 4.71
C PRO A 100 19.47 8.01 5.36
N ASP A 101 19.89 9.28 5.32
CA ASP A 101 21.20 9.74 5.70
C ASP A 101 21.62 9.41 7.14
N TRP A 102 20.75 9.61 8.12
CA TRP A 102 21.14 9.36 9.51
C TRP A 102 21.40 7.88 9.78
N PHE A 103 20.56 7.01 9.20
CA PHE A 103 20.64 5.56 9.37
C PHE A 103 21.91 4.99 8.69
N LEU A 104 22.14 5.37 7.43
CA LEU A 104 23.31 4.92 6.66
C LEU A 104 24.63 5.46 7.26
N ARG A 105 24.65 6.72 7.69
CA ARG A 105 25.78 7.29 8.46
C ARG A 105 25.98 6.56 9.78
N HIS A 106 24.92 6.15 10.44
CA HIS A 106 25.03 5.36 11.68
C HIS A 106 25.66 3.99 11.45
N LEU A 107 25.31 3.29 10.36
CA LEU A 107 25.96 2.04 9.96
C LEU A 107 27.47 2.25 9.77
N ASN A 108 27.88 3.26 9.02
CA ASN A 108 29.29 3.59 8.80
C ASN A 108 30.04 3.93 10.09
N TRP A 109 29.45 4.79 10.89
CA TRP A 109 30.09 5.26 12.13
C TRP A 109 30.22 4.15 13.18
N ARG A 110 29.25 3.25 13.28
CA ARG A 110 29.23 2.14 14.26
C ARG A 110 29.86 0.85 13.76
N ARG A 111 30.39 0.81 12.54
CA ARG A 111 30.90 -0.44 11.93
C ARG A 111 31.84 -1.24 12.87
N ALA A 112 32.76 -0.59 13.53
CA ALA A 112 33.69 -1.25 14.44
C ALA A 112 33.00 -1.91 15.65
N ALA A 113 31.87 -1.40 16.10
CA ALA A 113 31.10 -1.98 17.19
C ALA A 113 30.49 -3.35 16.83
N TYR A 114 30.12 -3.56 15.54
CA TYR A 114 29.57 -4.85 15.10
C TYR A 114 30.54 -6.00 15.28
N SER A 115 31.89 -5.77 15.20
CA SER A 115 32.90 -6.82 15.45
C SER A 115 32.83 -7.38 16.86
N SER A 116 32.38 -6.57 17.84
CA SER A 116 32.23 -7.01 19.23
C SER A 116 31.12 -8.05 19.43
N LEU A 117 30.27 -8.27 18.43
CA LEU A 117 29.23 -9.31 18.45
C LEU A 117 29.87 -10.71 18.45
N ALA A 118 31.12 -10.85 17.96
CA ALA A 118 31.92 -12.07 17.93
C ALA A 118 31.23 -13.31 17.31
N ARG A 119 30.32 -13.07 16.37
CA ARG A 119 29.55 -14.10 15.67
C ARG A 119 29.17 -13.65 14.28
N PRO A 120 28.77 -14.57 13.35
CA PRO A 120 28.33 -14.21 12.02
C PRO A 120 27.03 -13.40 12.06
N LEU A 121 27.03 -12.29 11.31
CA LEU A 121 25.89 -11.41 11.11
C LEU A 121 25.49 -11.46 9.63
N LEU A 122 24.25 -11.86 9.36
CA LEU A 122 23.64 -11.88 8.03
C LEU A 122 22.62 -10.75 7.95
N LEU A 123 22.83 -9.82 7.04
CA LEU A 123 21.89 -8.73 6.75
C LEU A 123 21.13 -9.02 5.46
N TRP A 124 19.82 -9.03 5.54
CA TRP A 124 18.95 -9.10 4.37
C TRP A 124 18.68 -7.70 3.86
N VAL A 125 19.07 -7.42 2.62
CA VAL A 125 19.04 -6.08 2.06
C VAL A 125 18.36 -6.10 0.69
N PRO A 126 17.26 -5.36 0.49
CA PRO A 126 16.63 -5.22 -0.82
C PRO A 126 17.50 -4.34 -1.74
N GLU A 127 17.33 -4.49 -3.05
CA GLU A 127 18.13 -3.83 -4.09
C GLU A 127 18.25 -2.32 -3.90
N TYR A 128 17.13 -1.64 -3.67
CA TYR A 128 17.13 -0.18 -3.53
C TYR A 128 17.97 0.28 -2.33
N LEU A 129 17.90 -0.46 -1.21
CA LEU A 129 18.67 -0.12 -0.01
C LEU A 129 20.14 -0.48 -0.18
N LEU A 130 20.44 -1.55 -0.92
CA LEU A 130 21.80 -1.94 -1.27
C LEU A 130 22.50 -0.81 -2.04
N ARG A 131 21.85 -0.21 -3.04
CA ARG A 131 22.39 0.95 -3.77
C ARG A 131 22.63 2.14 -2.85
N LEU A 132 21.71 2.45 -1.97
CA LEU A 132 21.87 3.52 -0.98
C LEU A 132 23.01 3.23 0.00
N MET A 133 23.19 1.97 0.42
CA MET A 133 24.32 1.58 1.28
C MET A 133 25.66 1.74 0.56
N MET A 134 25.77 1.36 -0.70
CA MET A 134 26.98 1.55 -1.51
C MET A 134 27.31 3.04 -1.71
N GLU A 135 26.29 3.90 -1.84
CA GLU A 135 26.48 5.34 -2.05
C GLU A 135 26.73 6.11 -0.74
N HIS A 136 25.98 5.81 0.32
CA HIS A 136 25.98 6.63 1.55
C HIS A 136 26.64 5.95 2.77
N ALA A 137 26.94 4.65 2.69
CA ALA A 137 27.64 3.88 3.73
C ALA A 137 28.73 2.97 3.14
N PRO A 138 29.60 3.47 2.23
CA PRO A 138 30.55 2.62 1.53
C PRO A 138 31.49 1.86 2.47
N ASP A 139 32.04 2.52 3.50
CA ASP A 139 32.93 1.88 4.44
C ASP A 139 32.29 0.71 5.22
N PHE A 140 30.98 0.77 5.48
CA PHE A 140 30.26 -0.33 6.10
C PHE A 140 30.01 -1.45 5.07
N PHE A 141 29.65 -1.09 3.85
CA PHE A 141 29.41 -2.05 2.78
C PHE A 141 30.68 -2.79 2.40
N ASP A 142 31.80 -2.08 2.19
CA ASP A 142 33.11 -2.67 1.82
C ASP A 142 33.68 -3.59 2.90
N TRP A 143 33.13 -3.54 4.10
CA TRP A 143 33.57 -4.37 5.22
C TRP A 143 32.91 -5.75 5.28
N HIS A 144 32.03 -6.08 4.34
CA HIS A 144 31.36 -7.38 4.29
C HIS A 144 32.36 -8.52 3.97
N SER A 145 32.12 -9.67 4.58
CA SER A 145 32.90 -10.89 4.38
C SER A 145 32.42 -11.72 3.18
N GLY A 146 31.22 -11.45 2.69
CA GLY A 146 30.61 -12.07 1.52
C GLY A 146 29.28 -11.40 1.19
N PHE A 147 29.03 -11.32 -0.11
CA PHE A 147 27.77 -10.85 -0.69
C PHE A 147 27.12 -12.00 -1.45
N TYR A 148 25.84 -12.24 -1.23
CA TYR A 148 25.10 -13.33 -1.85
C TYR A 148 23.81 -12.82 -2.45
N GLU A 149 23.60 -13.16 -3.69
CA GLU A 149 22.45 -12.71 -4.45
C GLU A 149 21.50 -13.87 -4.77
N PHE A 150 20.22 -13.65 -4.44
CA PHE A 150 19.18 -14.63 -4.71
C PHE A 150 18.08 -13.97 -5.50
N THR A 151 17.78 -14.54 -6.65
CA THR A 151 16.73 -14.07 -7.54
C THR A 151 15.54 -15.02 -7.52
N THR A 152 14.35 -14.45 -7.57
CA THR A 152 13.14 -15.25 -7.72
C THR A 152 13.01 -15.67 -9.19
N PRO A 153 12.85 -16.96 -9.48
CA PRO A 153 12.66 -17.43 -10.85
C PRO A 153 11.49 -16.72 -11.56
N GLU A 154 11.63 -16.41 -12.82
CA GLU A 154 10.64 -15.66 -13.62
C GLU A 154 9.24 -16.28 -13.55
N ALA A 155 9.15 -17.61 -13.62
CA ALA A 155 7.88 -18.34 -13.50
C ALA A 155 7.24 -18.15 -12.10
N ALA A 156 8.04 -18.10 -11.04
CA ALA A 156 7.58 -17.89 -9.68
C ALA A 156 7.18 -16.42 -9.44
N LEU A 157 7.87 -15.47 -10.08
CA LEU A 157 7.47 -14.06 -10.11
C LEU A 157 6.11 -13.89 -10.77
N ALA A 158 5.91 -14.51 -11.94
CA ALA A 158 4.65 -14.46 -12.65
C ALA A 158 3.49 -15.05 -11.82
N GLU A 159 3.74 -16.17 -11.11
CA GLU A 159 2.74 -16.77 -10.23
C GLU A 159 2.47 -15.91 -8.99
N THR A 160 3.51 -15.35 -8.36
CA THR A 160 3.35 -14.44 -7.22
C THR A 160 2.62 -13.16 -7.64
N ALA A 161 2.97 -12.60 -8.80
CA ALA A 161 2.27 -11.46 -9.37
C ALA A 161 0.80 -11.78 -9.65
N ARG A 162 0.51 -12.97 -10.19
CA ARG A 162 -0.85 -13.45 -10.44
C ARG A 162 -1.65 -13.58 -9.14
N GLN A 163 -1.06 -14.13 -8.09
CA GLN A 163 -1.71 -14.23 -6.77
C GLN A 163 -1.90 -12.87 -6.11
N VAL A 164 -0.93 -11.97 -6.24
CA VAL A 164 -1.05 -10.57 -5.79
C VAL A 164 -2.12 -9.82 -6.58
N TYR A 165 -2.25 -10.14 -7.86
CA TYR A 165 -3.28 -9.57 -8.74
C TYR A 165 -4.69 -10.08 -8.41
N LEU A 166 -4.82 -11.37 -8.03
CA LEU A 166 -6.09 -11.99 -7.68
C LEU A 166 -6.66 -11.55 -6.32
N VAL A 167 -5.83 -11.02 -5.41
CA VAL A 167 -6.32 -10.40 -4.17
C VAL A 167 -6.87 -9.02 -4.53
N GLY A 168 -8.19 -8.94 -4.64
CA GLY A 168 -8.91 -7.72 -5.03
C GLY A 168 -8.72 -6.57 -4.03
N ASP A 169 -8.98 -5.35 -4.48
CA ASP A 169 -8.86 -4.13 -3.65
C ASP A 169 -9.80 -4.18 -2.42
N ALA A 170 -10.92 -4.91 -2.51
CA ALA A 170 -11.84 -5.13 -1.39
C ALA A 170 -11.21 -5.90 -0.21
N GLU A 171 -10.34 -6.89 -0.49
CA GLU A 171 -9.62 -7.63 0.56
C GLU A 171 -8.48 -6.80 1.20
N GLN A 172 -8.03 -5.73 0.53
CA GLN A 172 -6.99 -4.86 1.07
C GLN A 172 -7.50 -3.95 2.20
N ALA A 173 -8.78 -3.62 2.21
CA ALA A 173 -9.41 -2.79 3.24
C ALA A 173 -9.39 -3.48 4.62
N ASP A 174 -9.51 -4.81 4.65
CA ASP A 174 -9.60 -5.60 5.88
C ASP A 174 -8.23 -6.03 6.45
N LEU A 175 -7.12 -5.67 5.78
CA LEU A 175 -5.79 -6.03 6.24
C LEU A 175 -5.40 -5.26 7.51
N THR A 176 -4.86 -5.98 8.49
CA THR A 176 -4.22 -5.36 9.65
C THR A 176 -3.00 -4.54 9.25
N LEU A 177 -2.58 -3.61 10.11
CA LEU A 177 -1.39 -2.78 9.88
C LEU A 177 -0.13 -3.62 9.58
N ALA A 178 0.06 -4.74 10.27
CA ALA A 178 1.18 -5.65 10.05
C ALA A 178 1.11 -6.31 8.66
N GLN A 179 -0.08 -6.76 8.26
CA GLN A 179 -0.30 -7.36 6.94
C GLN A 179 -0.11 -6.36 5.80
N LYS A 180 -0.57 -5.09 5.97
CA LYS A 180 -0.31 -4.03 5.00
C LYS A 180 1.18 -3.78 4.81
N ARG A 181 1.95 -3.72 5.89
CA ARG A 181 3.42 -3.54 5.83
C ARG A 181 4.13 -4.74 5.18
N GLU A 182 3.74 -5.96 5.52
CA GLU A 182 4.28 -7.17 4.88
C GLU A 182 3.98 -7.16 3.38
N ARG A 183 2.77 -6.75 3.00
CA ARG A 183 2.37 -6.64 1.59
C ARG A 183 3.19 -5.59 0.84
N ILE A 184 3.42 -4.42 1.44
CA ILE A 184 4.28 -3.39 0.86
C ILE A 184 5.69 -3.93 0.62
N ALA A 185 6.29 -4.63 1.58
CA ALA A 185 7.62 -5.23 1.42
C ALA A 185 7.64 -6.24 0.25
N THR A 186 6.62 -7.10 0.15
CA THR A 186 6.48 -8.06 -0.95
C THR A 186 6.36 -7.37 -2.30
N LEU A 187 5.48 -6.36 -2.42
CA LEU A 187 5.26 -5.63 -3.68
C LEU A 187 6.50 -4.86 -4.12
N ARG A 188 7.26 -4.26 -3.17
CA ARG A 188 8.53 -3.61 -3.48
C ARG A 188 9.56 -4.60 -4.00
N GLY A 189 9.69 -5.76 -3.36
CA GLY A 189 10.56 -6.81 -3.85
C GLY A 189 10.23 -7.23 -5.28
N LEU A 190 8.95 -7.43 -5.59
CA LEU A 190 8.51 -7.71 -6.95
C LEU A 190 8.82 -6.57 -7.92
N LEU A 191 8.60 -5.32 -7.52
CA LEU A 191 8.87 -4.15 -8.35
C LEU A 191 10.34 -4.06 -8.77
N ASP A 192 11.26 -4.46 -7.88
CA ASP A 192 12.71 -4.48 -8.15
C ASP A 192 13.10 -5.60 -9.13
N GLU A 193 12.36 -6.72 -9.14
CA GLU A 193 12.55 -7.84 -10.07
C GLU A 193 11.96 -7.56 -11.46
N TYR A 194 10.87 -6.78 -11.55
CA TYR A 194 10.25 -6.42 -12.82
C TYR A 194 11.01 -5.30 -13.53
N VAL A 195 12.22 -5.62 -14.03
CA VAL A 195 13.09 -4.71 -14.76
C VAL A 195 13.12 -5.10 -16.24
N GLY A 196 12.38 -4.39 -17.10
CA GLY A 196 12.33 -4.67 -18.53
C GLY A 196 11.56 -3.59 -19.28
N ARG A 197 11.67 -3.65 -20.62
CA ARG A 197 10.97 -2.74 -21.54
C ARG A 197 9.80 -3.42 -22.24
N GLU A 198 9.63 -4.70 -22.08
CA GLU A 198 8.56 -5.50 -22.65
C GLU A 198 7.21 -4.98 -22.14
N PRO A 199 6.18 -4.89 -22.99
CA PRO A 199 4.88 -4.32 -22.64
C PRO A 199 4.23 -5.00 -21.42
N GLU A 200 4.37 -6.34 -21.31
CA GLU A 200 3.82 -7.14 -20.22
C GLU A 200 4.50 -6.81 -18.89
N ILE A 201 5.82 -6.66 -18.88
CA ILE A 201 6.60 -6.28 -17.69
C ILE A 201 6.23 -4.86 -17.27
N ARG A 202 6.08 -3.95 -18.22
CA ARG A 202 5.68 -2.57 -17.92
C ARG A 202 4.26 -2.47 -17.38
N LEU A 203 3.32 -3.26 -17.93
CA LEU A 203 1.97 -3.33 -17.39
C LEU A 203 1.98 -3.83 -15.94
N ALA A 204 2.66 -4.97 -15.69
CA ALA A 204 2.79 -5.52 -14.34
C ALA A 204 3.44 -4.51 -13.37
N ARG A 205 4.46 -3.78 -13.83
CA ARG A 205 5.12 -2.74 -13.04
C ARG A 205 4.17 -1.57 -12.69
N ALA A 206 3.35 -1.12 -13.64
CA ALA A 206 2.34 -0.10 -13.37
C ALA A 206 1.31 -0.55 -12.33
N ASP A 207 0.87 -1.80 -12.42
CA ASP A 207 -0.08 -2.39 -11.46
C ASP A 207 0.53 -2.52 -10.05
N LEU A 208 1.79 -2.96 -9.95
CA LEU A 208 2.51 -3.04 -8.67
C LEU A 208 2.65 -1.65 -8.03
N LEU A 209 3.00 -0.63 -8.81
CA LEU A 209 3.09 0.75 -8.33
C LEU A 209 1.74 1.28 -7.87
N SER A 210 0.66 1.03 -8.61
CA SER A 210 -0.69 1.42 -8.22
C SER A 210 -1.11 0.75 -6.90
N LYS A 211 -0.83 -0.56 -6.73
CA LYS A 211 -1.12 -1.29 -5.49
C LYS A 211 -0.29 -0.77 -4.30
N LEU A 212 0.97 -0.42 -4.51
CA LEU A 212 1.80 0.25 -3.49
C LEU A 212 1.20 1.60 -3.10
N GLY A 213 0.75 2.39 -4.08
CA GLY A 213 0.05 3.65 -3.84
C GLY A 213 -1.20 3.46 -2.97
N ILE A 214 -2.06 2.50 -3.31
CA ILE A 214 -3.29 2.18 -2.54
C ILE A 214 -2.96 1.77 -1.11
N LEU A 215 -1.94 0.93 -0.90
CA LEU A 215 -1.53 0.51 0.44
C LEU A 215 -0.98 1.68 1.27
N HIS A 216 -0.12 2.52 0.70
CA HIS A 216 0.38 3.71 1.39
C HIS A 216 -0.75 4.70 1.70
N TYR A 217 -1.68 4.90 0.76
CA TYR A 217 -2.89 5.70 1.00
C TYR A 217 -3.72 5.16 2.17
N SER A 218 -3.96 3.85 2.20
CA SER A 218 -4.71 3.19 3.29
C SER A 218 -4.01 3.22 4.66
N LEU A 219 -2.73 3.58 4.69
CA LEU A 219 -1.93 3.84 5.90
C LEU A 219 -1.93 5.32 6.30
N GLY A 220 -2.64 6.21 5.58
CA GLY A 220 -2.61 7.65 5.79
C GLY A 220 -1.34 8.33 5.26
N GLU A 221 -0.54 7.64 4.46
CA GLU A 221 0.70 8.14 3.89
C GLU A 221 0.49 8.73 2.48
N ALA A 222 -0.45 9.70 2.36
CA ALA A 222 -0.92 10.26 1.08
C ALA A 222 0.23 10.76 0.17
N ARG A 223 1.26 11.40 0.73
CA ARG A 223 2.42 11.88 -0.07
C ARG A 223 3.19 10.74 -0.73
N ARG A 224 3.39 9.63 -0.01
CA ARG A 224 4.03 8.43 -0.57
C ARG A 224 3.14 7.75 -1.61
N ALA A 225 1.85 7.72 -1.37
CA ALA A 225 0.90 7.20 -2.35
C ALA A 225 1.00 7.97 -3.67
N ILE A 226 1.09 9.30 -3.62
CA ILE A 226 1.26 10.16 -4.80
C ILE A 226 2.53 9.78 -5.57
N GLU A 227 3.68 9.60 -4.90
CA GLU A 227 4.93 9.20 -5.55
C GLU A 227 4.81 7.90 -6.36
N TYR A 228 4.08 6.91 -5.83
CA TYR A 228 3.83 5.65 -6.52
C TYR A 228 2.81 5.81 -7.65
N TYR A 229 1.74 6.57 -7.45
CA TYR A 229 0.75 6.82 -8.48
C TYR A 229 1.33 7.61 -9.66
N GLU A 230 2.19 8.60 -9.43
CA GLU A 230 2.84 9.34 -10.50
C GLU A 230 3.72 8.44 -11.38
N GLN A 231 4.44 7.49 -10.76
CA GLN A 231 5.22 6.50 -11.51
C GLN A 231 4.32 5.54 -12.30
N ALA A 232 3.23 5.06 -11.70
CA ALA A 232 2.25 4.21 -12.37
C ALA A 232 1.61 4.92 -13.57
N LEU A 233 1.23 6.19 -13.38
CA LEU A 233 0.64 7.04 -14.40
C LEU A 233 1.57 7.24 -15.61
N ALA A 234 2.85 7.50 -15.34
CA ALA A 234 3.85 7.66 -16.40
C ALA A 234 3.93 6.39 -17.27
N ILE A 235 3.97 5.21 -16.64
CA ILE A 235 4.01 3.95 -17.35
C ILE A 235 2.69 3.69 -18.11
N ALA A 236 1.53 3.89 -17.47
CA ALA A 236 0.22 3.67 -18.07
C ALA A 236 0.05 4.50 -19.36
N ARG A 237 0.49 5.77 -19.32
CA ARG A 237 0.51 6.66 -20.50
C ARG A 237 1.42 6.16 -21.61
N GLU A 238 2.62 5.72 -21.25
CA GLU A 238 3.61 5.24 -22.21
C GLU A 238 3.15 3.97 -22.95
N ILE A 239 2.49 3.04 -22.23
CA ILE A 239 1.99 1.80 -22.83
C ILE A 239 0.57 1.93 -23.41
N GLY A 240 -0.08 3.10 -23.28
CA GLY A 240 -1.43 3.34 -23.77
C GLY A 240 -2.52 2.63 -22.98
N ASN A 241 -2.26 2.25 -21.72
CA ASN A 241 -3.25 1.63 -20.83
C ASN A 241 -4.23 2.69 -20.29
N ARG A 242 -5.26 3.00 -21.07
CA ARG A 242 -6.24 4.05 -20.73
C ARG A 242 -7.03 3.73 -19.45
N GLY A 243 -7.37 2.47 -19.23
CA GLY A 243 -8.06 2.07 -17.98
C GLY A 243 -7.19 2.30 -16.75
N GLY A 244 -5.93 1.86 -16.78
CA GLY A 244 -4.93 2.08 -15.72
C GLY A 244 -4.62 3.57 -15.52
N GLU A 245 -4.54 4.35 -16.60
CA GLU A 245 -4.37 5.80 -16.54
C GLU A 245 -5.52 6.48 -15.78
N GLY A 246 -6.78 6.19 -16.18
CA GLY A 246 -7.98 6.76 -15.54
C GLY A 246 -8.09 6.42 -14.06
N ALA A 247 -7.87 5.15 -13.70
CA ALA A 247 -7.88 4.69 -12.31
C ALA A 247 -6.79 5.39 -11.47
N THR A 248 -5.58 5.51 -12.01
CA THR A 248 -4.45 6.14 -11.31
C THR A 248 -4.69 7.65 -11.12
N LEU A 249 -5.25 8.34 -12.12
CA LEU A 249 -5.65 9.75 -12.00
C LEU A 249 -6.71 9.95 -10.91
N GLY A 250 -7.70 9.05 -10.84
CA GLY A 250 -8.71 9.07 -9.78
C GLY A 250 -8.09 8.93 -8.39
N ASN A 251 -7.13 8.02 -8.24
CA ASN A 251 -6.41 7.81 -6.98
C ASN A 251 -5.50 8.99 -6.60
N LEU A 252 -4.87 9.65 -7.58
CA LEU A 252 -4.14 10.91 -7.35
C LEU A 252 -5.09 12.00 -6.85
N GLY A 253 -6.27 12.12 -7.46
CA GLY A 253 -7.29 13.05 -7.01
C GLY A 253 -7.68 12.83 -5.55
N LEU A 254 -7.92 11.58 -5.15
CA LEU A 254 -8.20 11.21 -3.74
C LEU A 254 -7.05 11.60 -2.80
N ALA A 255 -5.81 11.27 -3.18
CA ALA A 255 -4.66 11.58 -2.34
C ALA A 255 -4.41 13.08 -2.18
N TYR A 256 -4.65 13.90 -3.22
CA TYR A 256 -4.58 15.35 -3.12
C TYR A 256 -5.74 15.96 -2.34
N SER A 257 -6.94 15.38 -2.44
CA SER A 257 -8.10 15.79 -1.62
C SER A 257 -7.82 15.59 -0.13
N ASP A 258 -7.28 14.43 0.26
CA ASP A 258 -6.88 14.14 1.65
C ASP A 258 -5.79 15.08 2.19
N LEU A 259 -4.94 15.60 1.32
CA LEU A 259 -3.96 16.63 1.69
C LEU A 259 -4.55 18.04 1.78
N GLY A 260 -5.85 18.22 1.50
CA GLY A 260 -6.51 19.52 1.45
C GLY A 260 -6.19 20.33 0.19
N GLU A 261 -5.58 19.71 -0.82
CA GLU A 261 -5.23 20.33 -2.10
C GLU A 261 -6.37 20.18 -3.12
N ALA A 262 -7.60 20.60 -2.76
CA ALA A 262 -8.83 20.39 -3.52
C ALA A 262 -8.75 20.84 -4.99
N ARG A 263 -8.05 21.94 -5.29
CA ARG A 263 -7.87 22.41 -6.69
C ARG A 263 -7.08 21.41 -7.54
N ARG A 264 -6.03 20.81 -6.97
CA ARG A 264 -5.28 19.75 -7.65
C ARG A 264 -6.09 18.48 -7.81
N ALA A 265 -6.86 18.12 -6.78
CA ALA A 265 -7.78 17.00 -6.87
C ALA A 265 -8.76 17.14 -8.03
N ILE A 266 -9.34 18.34 -8.23
CA ILE A 266 -10.22 18.65 -9.36
C ILE A 266 -9.51 18.40 -10.70
N GLU A 267 -8.28 18.90 -10.88
CA GLU A 267 -7.52 18.73 -12.12
C GLU A 267 -7.32 17.23 -12.48
N TYR A 268 -7.07 16.39 -11.48
CA TYR A 268 -6.92 14.95 -11.67
C TYR A 268 -8.25 14.25 -11.93
N TYR A 269 -9.31 14.60 -11.22
CA TYR A 269 -10.63 14.02 -11.44
C TYR A 269 -11.21 14.39 -12.81
N GLU A 270 -10.99 15.61 -13.29
CA GLU A 270 -11.40 16.03 -14.63
C GLU A 270 -10.71 15.20 -15.72
N GLN A 271 -9.39 14.95 -15.57
CA GLN A 271 -8.67 14.08 -16.50
C GLN A 271 -9.17 12.64 -16.44
N ALA A 272 -9.41 12.09 -15.24
CA ALA A 272 -9.94 10.75 -15.05
C ALA A 272 -11.35 10.61 -15.66
N LEU A 273 -12.19 11.64 -15.50
CA LEU A 273 -13.53 11.69 -16.06
C LEU A 273 -13.53 11.65 -17.60
N VAL A 274 -12.63 12.39 -18.23
CA VAL A 274 -12.47 12.36 -19.70
C VAL A 274 -12.17 10.93 -20.16
N ILE A 275 -11.24 10.25 -19.46
CA ILE A 275 -10.87 8.88 -19.79
C ILE A 275 -12.02 7.90 -19.55
N ALA A 276 -12.70 7.99 -18.42
CA ALA A 276 -13.82 7.12 -18.10
C ALA A 276 -14.91 7.20 -19.19
N ARG A 277 -15.21 8.40 -19.68
CA ARG A 277 -16.13 8.63 -20.82
C ARG A 277 -15.61 8.02 -22.10
N GLU A 278 -14.33 8.21 -22.41
CA GLU A 278 -13.67 7.69 -23.62
C GLU A 278 -13.74 6.16 -23.70
N ILE A 279 -13.50 5.46 -22.57
CA ILE A 279 -13.50 3.98 -22.53
C ILE A 279 -14.88 3.39 -22.18
N GLY A 280 -15.90 4.22 -21.92
CA GLY A 280 -17.23 3.77 -21.56
C GLY A 280 -17.38 3.21 -20.13
N ASP A 281 -16.44 3.55 -19.22
CA ASP A 281 -16.52 3.18 -17.81
C ASP A 281 -17.54 4.05 -17.07
N ARG A 282 -18.82 3.65 -17.13
CA ARG A 282 -19.92 4.39 -16.48
C ARG A 282 -19.79 4.45 -14.96
N ARG A 283 -19.26 3.41 -14.34
CA ARG A 283 -19.06 3.40 -12.89
C ARG A 283 -17.92 4.36 -12.49
N GLY A 284 -16.79 4.30 -13.19
CA GLY A 284 -15.70 5.26 -13.01
C GLY A 284 -16.14 6.69 -13.26
N GLU A 285 -16.94 6.93 -14.30
CA GLU A 285 -17.53 8.24 -14.57
C GLU A 285 -18.33 8.76 -13.37
N GLY A 286 -19.25 7.96 -12.81
CA GLY A 286 -20.03 8.32 -11.62
C GLY A 286 -19.15 8.65 -10.42
N ASN A 287 -18.12 7.84 -10.16
CA ASN A 287 -17.18 8.05 -9.06
C ASN A 287 -16.40 9.36 -9.24
N HIS A 288 -15.87 9.65 -10.43
CA HIS A 288 -15.11 10.88 -10.67
C HIS A 288 -15.98 12.13 -10.59
N VAL A 289 -17.23 12.06 -11.09
CA VAL A 289 -18.20 13.14 -10.95
C VAL A 289 -18.56 13.38 -9.48
N GLY A 290 -18.78 12.31 -8.70
CA GLY A 290 -19.03 12.43 -7.25
C GLY A 290 -17.86 13.02 -6.48
N ASN A 291 -16.64 12.63 -6.83
CA ASN A 291 -15.42 13.18 -6.21
C ASN A 291 -15.19 14.65 -6.60
N LEU A 292 -15.55 15.08 -7.80
CA LEU A 292 -15.57 16.49 -8.17
C LEU A 292 -16.55 17.26 -7.28
N GLY A 293 -17.75 16.69 -7.01
CA GLY A 293 -18.70 17.27 -6.06
C GLY A 293 -18.10 17.47 -4.67
N LEU A 294 -17.38 16.45 -4.16
CA LEU A 294 -16.69 16.54 -2.87
C LEU A 294 -15.61 17.63 -2.87
N ALA A 295 -14.76 17.68 -3.88
CA ALA A 295 -13.71 18.67 -3.99
C ALA A 295 -14.24 20.11 -4.10
N TYR A 296 -15.37 20.33 -4.79
CA TYR A 296 -16.04 21.64 -4.81
C TYR A 296 -16.70 21.97 -3.47
N SER A 297 -17.23 20.99 -2.76
CA SER A 297 -17.71 21.15 -1.39
C SER A 297 -16.60 21.62 -0.44
N ASP A 298 -15.43 21.00 -0.52
CA ASP A 298 -14.25 21.36 0.27
C ASP A 298 -13.76 22.80 -0.02
N LEU A 299 -13.98 23.30 -1.24
CA LEU A 299 -13.73 24.69 -1.61
C LEU A 299 -14.84 25.67 -1.15
N GLY A 300 -15.92 25.18 -0.56
CA GLY A 300 -17.09 25.97 -0.20
C GLY A 300 -17.98 26.36 -1.39
N GLU A 301 -17.77 25.78 -2.57
CA GLU A 301 -18.54 26.03 -3.79
C GLU A 301 -19.80 25.13 -3.83
N THR A 302 -20.65 25.22 -2.80
CA THR A 302 -21.80 24.32 -2.56
C THR A 302 -22.71 24.16 -3.78
N ARG A 303 -22.95 25.23 -4.54
CA ARG A 303 -23.80 25.15 -5.74
C ARG A 303 -23.22 24.20 -6.78
N ARG A 304 -21.91 24.27 -7.02
CA ARG A 304 -21.23 23.36 -7.95
C ARG A 304 -21.21 21.93 -7.41
N ALA A 305 -20.96 21.77 -6.11
CA ALA A 305 -21.00 20.47 -5.46
C ALA A 305 -22.35 19.77 -5.69
N VAL A 306 -23.46 20.49 -5.50
CA VAL A 306 -24.81 19.97 -5.75
C VAL A 306 -24.98 19.55 -7.21
N GLU A 307 -24.56 20.36 -8.18
CA GLU A 307 -24.66 20.05 -9.62
C GLU A 307 -23.89 18.75 -9.96
N TYR A 308 -22.72 18.54 -9.39
CA TYR A 308 -21.94 17.33 -9.58
C TYR A 308 -22.53 16.11 -8.87
N TYR A 309 -23.00 16.24 -7.63
CA TYR A 309 -23.64 15.14 -6.92
C TYR A 309 -24.95 14.69 -7.60
N GLU A 310 -25.74 15.61 -8.15
CA GLU A 310 -26.94 15.27 -8.92
C GLU A 310 -26.57 14.46 -10.17
N GLN A 311 -25.52 14.86 -10.89
CA GLN A 311 -25.03 14.11 -12.04
C GLN A 311 -24.52 12.71 -11.62
N ALA A 312 -23.72 12.62 -10.55
CA ALA A 312 -23.18 11.35 -10.06
C ALA A 312 -24.30 10.40 -9.64
N LEU A 313 -25.31 10.91 -8.94
CA LEU A 313 -26.50 10.14 -8.53
C LEU A 313 -27.29 9.62 -9.75
N ALA A 314 -27.46 10.43 -10.78
CA ALA A 314 -28.11 10.01 -12.02
C ALA A 314 -27.33 8.88 -12.70
N ILE A 315 -26.00 9.02 -12.82
CA ILE A 315 -25.12 8.00 -13.41
C ILE A 315 -25.17 6.69 -12.62
N ALA A 316 -25.11 6.76 -11.28
CA ALA A 316 -25.19 5.59 -10.43
C ALA A 316 -26.50 4.82 -10.60
N ARG A 317 -27.64 5.54 -10.70
CA ARG A 317 -28.96 4.94 -10.98
C ARG A 317 -29.02 4.28 -12.35
N GLU A 318 -28.53 4.96 -13.39
CA GLU A 318 -28.48 4.43 -14.74
C GLU A 318 -27.60 3.17 -14.87
N SER A 319 -26.48 3.13 -14.14
CA SER A 319 -25.56 2.00 -14.16
C SER A 319 -25.92 0.86 -13.20
N GLY A 320 -26.93 1.07 -12.33
CA GLY A 320 -27.30 0.12 -11.28
C GLY A 320 -26.28 0.02 -10.14
N ASP A 321 -25.40 1.01 -9.97
CA ASP A 321 -24.43 1.05 -8.89
C ASP A 321 -25.09 1.50 -7.58
N GLN A 322 -25.66 0.54 -6.84
CA GLN A 322 -26.35 0.80 -5.57
C GLN A 322 -25.45 1.46 -4.51
N ARG A 323 -24.15 1.09 -4.47
CA ARG A 323 -23.20 1.71 -3.55
C ARG A 323 -22.93 3.16 -3.93
N GLY A 324 -22.70 3.40 -5.21
CA GLY A 324 -22.54 4.76 -5.74
C GLY A 324 -23.78 5.61 -5.49
N GLU A 325 -24.99 5.06 -5.75
CA GLU A 325 -26.26 5.74 -5.48
C GLU A 325 -26.36 6.15 -4.00
N ALA A 326 -26.07 5.24 -3.07
CA ALA A 326 -26.11 5.51 -1.63
C ALA A 326 -25.15 6.63 -1.23
N ASN A 327 -23.88 6.56 -1.68
CA ASN A 327 -22.86 7.55 -1.35
C ASN A 327 -23.18 8.94 -1.93
N HIS A 328 -23.60 9.00 -3.20
CA HIS A 328 -23.92 10.28 -3.83
C HIS A 328 -25.20 10.89 -3.27
N ALA A 329 -26.19 10.06 -2.91
CA ALA A 329 -27.41 10.53 -2.25
C ALA A 329 -27.11 11.10 -0.85
N TRP A 330 -26.21 10.47 -0.10
CA TRP A 330 -25.76 10.99 1.20
C TRP A 330 -25.09 12.36 1.06
N ASN A 331 -24.09 12.48 0.18
CA ASN A 331 -23.35 13.72 -0.03
C ASN A 331 -24.26 14.85 -0.53
N LEU A 332 -25.18 14.55 -1.43
CA LEU A 332 -26.18 15.48 -1.93
C LEU A 332 -27.14 15.91 -0.81
N GLY A 333 -27.56 14.96 0.04
CA GLY A 333 -28.40 15.24 1.21
C GLY A 333 -27.70 16.17 2.20
N MET A 334 -26.41 15.94 2.47
CA MET A 334 -25.60 16.83 3.30
C MET A 334 -25.53 18.24 2.72
N ALA A 335 -25.37 18.38 1.42
CA ALA A 335 -25.35 19.69 0.75
C ALA A 335 -26.69 20.43 0.80
N TYR A 336 -27.81 19.70 0.95
CA TYR A 336 -29.16 20.29 1.09
C TYR A 336 -29.60 20.49 2.55
N GLU A 337 -28.85 20.02 3.56
CA GLU A 337 -29.30 20.01 4.97
C GLU A 337 -29.84 21.37 5.45
N ASP A 338 -29.15 22.45 5.12
CA ASP A 338 -29.57 23.80 5.56
C ASP A 338 -30.58 24.46 4.61
N SER A 339 -30.52 24.16 3.31
CA SER A 339 -31.33 24.86 2.30
C SER A 339 -32.67 24.17 2.03
N ASP A 340 -32.69 22.84 2.06
CA ASP A 340 -33.88 22.02 1.86
C ASP A 340 -33.79 20.74 2.71
N PRO A 341 -34.05 20.83 4.02
CA PRO A 341 -33.92 19.70 4.92
C PRO A 341 -34.90 18.57 4.64
N ALA A 342 -36.02 18.82 3.96
CA ALA A 342 -36.95 17.78 3.54
C ALA A 342 -36.32 16.90 2.46
N ARG A 343 -35.73 17.51 1.45
CA ARG A 343 -34.99 16.80 0.39
C ARG A 343 -33.74 16.10 0.94
N ALA A 344 -33.05 16.71 1.91
CA ALA A 344 -31.93 16.08 2.60
C ALA A 344 -32.32 14.76 3.25
N VAL A 345 -33.43 14.73 4.00
CA VAL A 345 -33.99 13.53 4.63
C VAL A 345 -34.33 12.44 3.59
N GLU A 346 -34.94 12.79 2.46
CA GLU A 346 -35.26 11.84 1.40
C GLU A 346 -34.00 11.18 0.84
N LEU A 347 -33.00 12.00 0.48
CA LEU A 347 -31.73 11.54 -0.13
C LEU A 347 -30.91 10.70 0.85
N MET A 348 -30.68 11.18 2.06
CA MET A 348 -29.90 10.45 3.06
C MET A 348 -30.56 9.14 3.48
N SER A 349 -31.90 9.06 3.43
CA SER A 349 -32.64 7.81 3.71
C SER A 349 -32.32 6.70 2.69
N ILE A 350 -31.89 7.03 1.46
CA ILE A 350 -31.45 6.05 0.45
C ILE A 350 -30.17 5.36 0.94
N CYS A 351 -29.20 6.12 1.46
CA CYS A 351 -27.98 5.59 2.03
C CYS A 351 -28.26 4.68 3.23
N VAL A 352 -29.04 5.15 4.19
CA VAL A 352 -29.42 4.36 5.38
C VAL A 352 -30.10 3.04 5.00
N ALA A 353 -30.98 3.06 3.99
CA ALA A 353 -31.64 1.83 3.51
C ALA A 353 -30.64 0.83 2.93
N TYR A 354 -29.69 1.30 2.13
CA TYR A 354 -28.63 0.46 1.57
C TYR A 354 -27.71 -0.10 2.67
N GLU A 355 -27.26 0.73 3.60
CA GLU A 355 -26.41 0.33 4.72
C GLU A 355 -27.04 -0.75 5.60
N ARG A 356 -28.33 -0.62 5.91
CA ARG A 356 -29.09 -1.65 6.62
C ARG A 356 -29.18 -2.95 5.84
N GLN A 357 -29.35 -2.87 4.52
CA GLN A 357 -29.42 -4.05 3.66
C GLN A 357 -28.10 -4.85 3.68
N ILE A 358 -26.95 -4.17 3.74
CA ILE A 358 -25.64 -4.81 3.76
C ILE A 358 -25.08 -5.06 5.17
N GLY A 359 -25.80 -4.62 6.23
CA GLY A 359 -25.36 -4.74 7.62
C GLY A 359 -24.17 -3.83 7.95
N HIS A 360 -24.12 -2.63 7.34
CA HIS A 360 -23.04 -1.67 7.60
C HIS A 360 -23.06 -1.18 9.05
N PRO A 361 -21.91 -1.08 9.75
CA PRO A 361 -21.86 -0.69 11.16
C PRO A 361 -22.40 0.71 11.45
N ASP A 362 -22.31 1.64 10.48
CA ASP A 362 -22.73 3.03 10.65
C ASP A 362 -24.24 3.25 10.39
N ALA A 363 -24.95 2.24 9.89
CA ALA A 363 -26.37 2.36 9.49
C ALA A 363 -27.29 3.00 10.55
N GLU A 364 -27.09 2.68 11.83
CA GLU A 364 -27.91 3.24 12.92
C GLU A 364 -27.45 4.64 13.32
N THR A 365 -26.17 4.96 13.19
CA THR A 365 -25.63 6.30 13.39
C THR A 365 -26.18 7.26 12.33
N ASP A 366 -26.17 6.84 11.08
CA ASP A 366 -26.65 7.62 9.95
C ASP A 366 -28.19 7.76 9.99
N ALA A 367 -28.89 6.71 10.41
CA ALA A 367 -30.32 6.78 10.66
C ALA A 367 -30.68 7.79 11.76
N ALA A 368 -29.90 7.87 12.84
CA ALA A 368 -30.08 8.87 13.90
C ALA A 368 -29.90 10.30 13.37
N ARG A 369 -28.87 10.52 12.53
CA ARG A 369 -28.65 11.82 11.86
C ARG A 369 -29.86 12.22 11.00
N VAL A 370 -30.38 11.32 10.19
CA VAL A 370 -31.58 11.55 9.38
C VAL A 370 -32.78 11.90 10.28
N ALA A 371 -32.95 11.20 11.40
CA ALA A 371 -34.03 11.47 12.37
C ALA A 371 -33.92 12.85 13.01
N GLU A 372 -32.71 13.32 13.33
CA GLU A 372 -32.48 14.66 13.85
C GLU A 372 -32.89 15.75 12.84
N ILE A 373 -32.50 15.60 11.57
CA ILE A 373 -32.88 16.56 10.53
C ILE A 373 -34.41 16.54 10.35
N ARG A 374 -35.03 15.35 10.34
CA ARG A 374 -36.49 15.19 10.23
C ARG A 374 -37.24 15.85 11.39
N ALA A 375 -36.72 15.80 12.59
CA ALA A 375 -37.32 16.42 13.77
C ALA A 375 -37.32 17.96 13.71
N ARG A 376 -36.43 18.57 12.90
CA ARG A 376 -36.39 20.02 12.66
C ARG A 376 -37.38 20.49 11.59
N LEU A 377 -37.99 19.56 10.83
CA LEU A 377 -38.98 19.91 9.82
C LEU A 377 -40.26 20.43 10.48
N PRO A 378 -40.89 21.46 9.94
CA PRO A 378 -42.21 21.93 10.42
C PRO A 378 -43.19 20.77 10.32
N GLN A 379 -43.75 20.40 11.46
CA GLN A 379 -44.83 19.42 11.48
C GLN A 379 -45.98 20.00 10.69
N SER A 380 -46.40 19.36 9.59
CA SER A 380 -47.64 19.71 8.90
C SER A 380 -48.77 19.67 9.92
N PRO A 381 -49.59 20.72 10.04
CA PRO A 381 -50.74 20.66 10.92
C PRO A 381 -51.62 19.50 10.43
N ILE A 382 -51.67 18.43 11.21
CA ILE A 382 -52.61 17.32 10.97
C ILE A 382 -53.98 17.98 10.96
N SER A 383 -54.63 17.97 9.82
CA SER A 383 -56.01 18.38 9.71
C SER A 383 -56.82 17.53 10.69
N ASN A 384 -57.24 18.13 11.80
CA ASN A 384 -58.32 17.64 12.65
C ASN A 384 -59.59 17.70 11.83
N LEU A 385 -59.73 16.88 10.82
CA LEU A 385 -61.00 16.52 10.24
C LEU A 385 -61.59 15.40 11.08
N GLN A 386 -62.28 15.79 12.15
CA GLN A 386 -63.30 14.91 12.72
C GLN A 386 -64.36 14.67 11.66
N PRO A 387 -64.75 13.42 11.41
CA PRO A 387 -65.89 13.12 10.60
C PRO A 387 -67.18 13.61 11.28
N PRO A 388 -68.16 14.05 10.50
CA PRO A 388 -69.42 14.56 11.01
C PRO A 388 -70.27 13.51 11.72
#